data_928a00583236353158580644cde5a893
#
_entry.id   928a00583236353158580644cde5a893
#
_cell.length_a   1.000
_cell.length_b   1.000
_cell.length_c   1.000
_cell.angle_alpha   90.00
_cell.angle_beta   90.00
_cell.angle_gamma   90.00
#
_symmetry.space_group_name_H-M   'P 1'
#
loop_
_entity.id
_entity.type
_entity.pdbx_description
1 polymer ?
#
loop_
_entity_poly.entity_id
_entity_poly.type
_entity_poly.pdbx_seq_one_letter_code
_entity_poly.pdbx_strand_id
1 'polypeptide(L)'
;MTTPETTHRPTMIIGIVCGTLAALAWAGGFVVAKHGIQVGFSPADLAFHRFFWSGLLMLPYVVRDGLRDLDGVGWGRGFAMSVLSGPPQSLLAYSGFILVPLGHGTTIQPACAALSGLVLASLILHEKPTIQRIIGGAILVVGLLVFGAESLATIGRAGVGGD
;
A
#
# COMPACT_ATOMS: atom_id res chain seq x y z
N MET A 1 33.64 -15.08 -29.58
CA MET A 1 33.02 -14.11 -28.68
C MET A 1 31.77 -14.75 -28.10
N THR A 2 31.92 -15.39 -26.94
CA THR A 2 30.83 -16.06 -26.23
C THR A 2 30.35 -15.15 -25.13
N THR A 3 29.13 -14.70 -25.24
CA THR A 3 28.44 -13.89 -24.21
C THR A 3 28.11 -14.77 -23.00
N PRO A 4 28.37 -14.34 -21.77
CA PRO A 4 28.01 -15.10 -20.58
C PRO A 4 26.54 -14.88 -20.21
N GLU A 5 25.69 -15.80 -20.59
CA GLU A 5 24.22 -15.77 -20.35
C GLU A 5 23.77 -16.44 -19.05
N THR A 6 24.65 -16.58 -18.05
CA THR A 6 24.34 -17.42 -16.87
C THR A 6 24.11 -16.69 -15.55
N THR A 7 24.17 -15.35 -15.50
CA THR A 7 24.09 -14.62 -14.22
C THR A 7 22.68 -14.10 -13.85
N HIS A 8 21.71 -14.14 -14.76
CA HIS A 8 20.37 -13.57 -14.53
C HIS A 8 19.37 -14.46 -13.76
N ARG A 9 19.54 -15.78 -13.80
CA ARG A 9 18.57 -16.72 -13.18
C ARG A 9 18.50 -16.65 -11.65
N PRO A 10 19.61 -16.66 -10.88
CA PRO A 10 19.54 -16.64 -9.42
C PRO A 10 18.98 -15.32 -8.89
N THR A 11 19.29 -14.19 -9.51
CA THR A 11 18.80 -12.87 -9.14
C THR A 11 17.28 -12.74 -9.35
N MET A 12 16.75 -13.32 -10.43
CA MET A 12 15.32 -13.33 -10.72
C MET A 12 14.55 -14.18 -9.71
N ILE A 13 15.05 -15.35 -9.34
CA ILE A 13 14.42 -16.23 -8.33
C ILE A 13 14.38 -15.52 -6.97
N ILE A 14 15.50 -14.93 -6.55
CA ILE A 14 15.57 -14.16 -5.30
C ILE A 14 14.56 -13.00 -5.33
N GLY A 15 14.47 -12.28 -6.44
CA GLY A 15 13.49 -11.20 -6.61
C GLY A 15 12.03 -11.69 -6.48
N ILE A 16 11.69 -12.82 -7.10
CA ILE A 16 10.36 -13.41 -7.00
C ILE A 16 10.06 -13.84 -5.55
N VAL A 17 10.99 -14.52 -4.90
CA VAL A 17 10.83 -14.96 -3.50
C VAL A 17 10.64 -13.76 -2.57
N CYS A 18 11.51 -12.76 -2.66
CA CYS A 18 11.41 -11.55 -1.85
C CYS A 18 10.11 -10.80 -2.12
N GLY A 19 9.70 -10.66 -3.38
CA GLY A 19 8.44 -10.01 -3.76
C GLY A 19 7.22 -10.77 -3.22
N THR A 20 7.22 -12.09 -3.29
CA THR A 20 6.15 -12.93 -2.73
C THR A 20 6.07 -12.79 -1.21
N LEU A 21 7.20 -12.86 -0.52
CA LEU A 21 7.24 -12.67 0.94
C LEU A 21 6.77 -11.28 1.35
N ALA A 22 7.17 -10.25 0.63
CA ALA A 22 6.70 -8.88 0.88
C ALA A 22 5.18 -8.74 0.68
N ALA A 23 4.63 -9.34 -0.39
CA ALA A 23 3.20 -9.34 -0.65
C ALA A 23 2.42 -10.09 0.44
N LEU A 24 2.90 -11.24 0.88
CA LEU A 24 2.30 -12.01 1.97
C LEU A 24 2.34 -11.25 3.29
N ALA A 25 3.47 -10.63 3.62
CA ALA A 25 3.61 -9.80 4.81
C ALA A 25 2.65 -8.60 4.79
N TRP A 26 2.50 -7.97 3.63
CA TRP A 26 1.57 -6.85 3.45
C TRP A 26 0.11 -7.28 3.59
N ALA A 27 -0.28 -8.38 2.94
CA ALA A 27 -1.63 -8.96 3.06
C ALA A 27 -1.93 -9.38 4.50
N GLY A 28 -0.99 -10.05 5.17
CA GLY A 28 -1.10 -10.41 6.58
C GLY A 28 -1.30 -9.19 7.49
N GLY A 29 -0.62 -8.09 7.19
CA GLY A 29 -0.79 -6.82 7.91
C GLY A 29 -2.22 -6.28 7.88
N PHE A 30 -2.93 -6.40 6.76
CA PHE A 30 -4.33 -6.01 6.67
C PHE A 30 -5.25 -6.90 7.52
N VAL A 31 -5.03 -8.22 7.50
CA VAL A 31 -5.81 -9.18 8.30
C VAL A 31 -5.63 -8.89 9.79
N VAL A 32 -4.38 -8.71 10.24
CA VAL A 32 -4.05 -8.38 11.64
C VAL A 32 -4.67 -7.04 12.04
N ALA A 33 -4.58 -6.01 11.18
CA ALA A 33 -5.17 -4.71 11.46
C ALA A 33 -6.68 -4.78 11.60
N LYS A 34 -7.38 -5.50 10.70
CA LYS A 34 -8.83 -5.68 10.81
C LYS A 34 -9.21 -6.44 12.08
N HIS A 35 -8.49 -7.51 12.40
CA HIS A 35 -8.69 -8.25 13.65
C HIS A 35 -8.47 -7.34 14.87
N GLY A 36 -7.40 -6.53 14.85
CA GLY A 36 -7.14 -5.55 15.92
C GLY A 36 -8.31 -4.61 16.17
N ILE A 37 -8.91 -4.06 15.10
CA ILE A 37 -10.13 -3.24 15.21
C ILE A 37 -11.28 -4.04 15.84
N GLN A 38 -11.48 -5.29 15.44
CA GLN A 38 -12.57 -6.13 15.96
C GLN A 38 -12.42 -6.46 17.44
N VAL A 39 -11.19 -6.57 17.95
CA VAL A 39 -10.91 -6.81 19.38
C VAL A 39 -10.79 -5.53 20.20
N GLY A 40 -11.05 -4.36 19.60
CA GLY A 40 -11.17 -3.09 20.31
C GLY A 40 -9.96 -2.16 20.24
N PHE A 41 -8.93 -2.47 19.44
CA PHE A 41 -7.85 -1.51 19.21
C PHE A 41 -8.35 -0.33 18.37
N SER A 42 -7.93 0.87 18.72
CA SER A 42 -8.19 2.04 17.90
C SER A 42 -7.28 2.09 16.67
N PRO A 43 -7.66 2.78 15.59
CA PRO A 43 -6.78 3.02 14.44
C PRO A 43 -5.44 3.65 14.84
N ALA A 44 -5.44 4.49 15.86
CA ALA A 44 -4.24 5.14 16.37
C ALA A 44 -3.29 4.13 17.04
N ASP A 45 -3.82 3.20 17.85
CA ASP A 45 -3.02 2.15 18.49
C ASP A 45 -2.34 1.27 17.45
N LEU A 46 -3.09 0.85 16.42
CA LEU A 46 -2.56 0.03 15.34
C LEU A 46 -1.49 0.75 14.53
N ALA A 47 -1.71 2.03 14.21
CA ALA A 47 -0.71 2.85 13.54
C ALA A 47 0.53 3.03 14.43
N PHE A 48 0.35 3.33 15.72
CA PHE A 48 1.45 3.45 16.67
C PHE A 48 2.29 2.17 16.71
N HIS A 49 1.68 1.01 16.94
CA HIS A 49 2.40 -0.26 17.00
C HIS A 49 3.12 -0.57 15.69
N ARG A 50 2.49 -0.32 14.54
CA ARG A 50 3.11 -0.53 13.23
C ARG A 50 4.40 0.27 13.08
N PHE A 51 4.37 1.56 13.36
CA PHE A 51 5.53 2.44 13.13
C PHE A 51 6.55 2.38 14.26
N PHE A 52 6.10 2.23 15.50
CA PHE A 52 6.99 2.12 16.65
C PHE A 52 7.91 0.90 16.56
N TRP A 53 7.34 -0.29 16.38
CA TRP A 53 8.13 -1.51 16.29
C TRP A 53 8.99 -1.56 15.03
N SER A 54 8.46 -1.12 13.90
CA SER A 54 9.24 -1.04 12.66
C SER A 54 10.39 -0.05 12.78
N GLY A 55 10.15 1.11 13.40
CA GLY A 55 11.18 2.11 13.66
C GLY A 55 12.25 1.61 14.61
N LEU A 56 11.86 0.91 15.69
CA LEU A 56 12.79 0.32 16.64
C LEU A 56 13.70 -0.73 15.99
N LEU A 57 13.13 -1.59 15.13
CA LEU A 57 13.90 -2.61 14.39
C LEU A 57 14.85 -1.99 13.36
N MET A 58 14.45 -0.89 12.73
CA MET A 58 15.28 -0.20 11.73
C MET A 58 16.28 0.76 12.37
N LEU A 59 16.09 1.14 13.62
CA LEU A 59 16.95 2.11 14.31
C LEU A 59 18.45 1.78 14.23
N PRO A 60 18.92 0.54 14.50
CA PRO A 60 20.35 0.22 14.43
C PRO A 60 20.93 0.41 13.03
N TYR A 61 20.15 0.15 11.98
CA TYR A 61 20.58 0.36 10.60
C TYR A 61 20.67 1.85 10.25
N VAL A 62 19.65 2.63 10.64
CA VAL A 62 19.63 4.09 10.40
C VAL A 62 20.74 4.79 11.17
N VAL A 63 21.01 4.38 12.43
CA VAL A 63 22.11 4.95 13.24
C VAL A 63 23.47 4.64 12.64
N ARG A 64 23.62 3.43 12.08
CA ARG A 64 24.88 2.99 11.50
C ARG A 64 25.19 3.69 10.17
N ASP A 65 24.20 3.80 9.28
CA ASP A 65 24.45 4.09 7.87
C ASP A 65 23.89 5.45 7.41
N GLY A 66 22.97 6.12 8.17
CA GLY A 66 22.21 7.19 7.54
C GLY A 66 21.73 8.39 8.35
N LEU A 67 22.04 8.50 9.66
CA LEU A 67 21.53 9.61 10.49
C LEU A 67 21.96 11.00 10.03
N ARG A 68 23.08 11.12 9.35
CA ARG A 68 23.64 12.43 8.99
C ARG A 68 22.89 13.08 7.83
N ASP A 69 22.47 12.34 6.84
CA ASP A 69 21.79 12.87 5.65
C ASP A 69 20.75 11.90 5.06
N LEU A 70 20.34 10.87 5.78
CA LEU A 70 19.43 9.82 5.30
C LEU A 70 19.86 9.25 3.93
N ASP A 71 21.16 8.95 3.81
CA ASP A 71 21.79 8.42 2.60
C ASP A 71 21.58 9.32 1.36
N GLY A 72 21.72 10.64 1.54
CA GLY A 72 21.57 11.63 0.47
C GLY A 72 20.14 12.12 0.19
N VAL A 73 19.15 11.57 0.87
CA VAL A 73 17.73 12.00 0.70
C VAL A 73 17.47 13.35 1.37
N GLY A 74 18.15 13.61 2.49
CA GLY A 74 17.94 14.80 3.31
C GLY A 74 16.71 14.75 4.22
N TRP A 75 16.82 15.32 5.41
CA TRP A 75 15.77 15.28 6.44
C TRP A 75 14.44 15.89 6.00
N GLY A 76 14.47 16.98 5.20
CA GLY A 76 13.22 17.62 4.72
C GLY A 76 12.42 16.73 3.78
N ARG A 77 13.07 16.08 2.83
CA ARG A 77 12.43 15.14 1.91
C ARG A 77 11.99 13.87 2.63
N GLY A 78 12.83 13.34 3.52
CA GLY A 78 12.49 12.18 4.34
C GLY A 78 11.26 12.43 5.21
N PHE A 79 11.15 13.61 5.83
CA PHE A 79 9.98 14.02 6.60
C PHE A 79 8.74 14.15 5.71
N ALA A 80 8.84 14.79 4.55
CA ALA A 80 7.73 14.90 3.61
C ALA A 80 7.22 13.53 3.15
N MET A 81 8.12 12.60 2.81
CA MET A 81 7.77 11.22 2.46
C MET A 81 7.09 10.50 3.63
N SER A 82 7.58 10.67 4.86
CA SER A 82 7.00 10.07 6.06
C SER A 82 5.58 10.60 6.33
N VAL A 83 5.34 11.90 6.15
CA VAL A 83 4.00 12.49 6.31
C VAL A 83 3.05 12.01 5.22
N LEU A 84 3.49 11.91 3.97
CA LEU A 84 2.63 11.50 2.85
C LEU A 84 2.29 10.01 2.86
N SER A 85 3.24 9.15 3.28
CA SER A 85 3.14 7.69 3.14
C SER A 85 3.19 6.93 4.48
N GLY A 86 3.35 7.66 5.58
CA GLY A 86 3.54 7.11 6.91
C GLY A 86 2.28 7.06 7.78
N PRO A 87 2.37 7.51 9.04
CA PRO A 87 1.30 7.41 10.03
C PRO A 87 -0.05 7.99 9.59
N PRO A 88 -0.14 9.17 8.92
CA PRO A 88 -1.43 9.72 8.51
C PRO A 88 -2.17 8.83 7.52
N GLN A 89 -1.48 8.24 6.54
CA GLN A 89 -2.08 7.31 5.60
C GLN A 89 -2.60 6.05 6.30
N SER A 90 -1.82 5.50 7.25
CA SER A 90 -2.23 4.32 8.00
C SER A 90 -3.43 4.58 8.91
N LEU A 91 -3.50 5.76 9.54
CA LEU A 91 -4.65 6.19 10.31
C LEU A 91 -5.91 6.24 9.46
N LEU A 92 -5.84 6.84 8.26
CA LEU A 92 -6.96 6.88 7.32
C LEU A 92 -7.39 5.48 6.89
N ALA A 93 -6.43 4.61 6.54
CA ALA A 93 -6.72 3.23 6.12
C ALA A 93 -7.38 2.42 7.24
N TYR A 94 -6.86 2.49 8.46
CA TYR A 94 -7.40 1.76 9.61
C TYR A 94 -8.75 2.31 10.06
N SER A 95 -8.97 3.62 9.96
CA SER A 95 -10.30 4.22 10.19
C SER A 95 -11.31 3.71 9.17
N GLY A 96 -10.90 3.52 7.92
CA GLY A 96 -11.75 2.90 6.89
C GLY A 96 -12.16 1.48 7.25
N PHE A 97 -11.32 0.70 7.92
CA PHE A 97 -11.64 -0.67 8.33
C PHE A 97 -12.74 -0.77 9.42
N ILE A 98 -13.06 0.33 10.11
CA ILE A 98 -14.22 0.38 11.00
C ILE A 98 -15.50 0.34 10.18
N LEU A 99 -15.52 1.03 9.04
CA LEU A 99 -16.72 1.30 8.25
C LEU A 99 -17.01 0.23 7.20
N VAL A 100 -15.97 -0.47 6.70
CA VAL A 100 -16.11 -1.40 5.57
C VAL A 100 -15.54 -2.78 5.88
N PRO A 101 -16.07 -3.85 5.22
CA PRO A 101 -15.46 -5.17 5.27
C PRO A 101 -14.02 -5.16 4.76
N LEU A 102 -13.20 -6.09 5.25
CA LEU A 102 -11.77 -6.17 4.91
C LEU A 102 -11.52 -6.22 3.40
N GLY A 103 -12.29 -7.02 2.67
CA GLY A 103 -12.14 -7.16 1.22
C GLY A 103 -12.27 -5.84 0.46
N HIS A 104 -13.14 -4.94 0.91
CA HIS A 104 -13.31 -3.62 0.29
C HIS A 104 -12.08 -2.73 0.53
N GLY A 105 -11.63 -2.63 1.77
CA GLY A 105 -10.47 -1.79 2.12
C GLY A 105 -9.18 -2.27 1.44
N THR A 106 -8.95 -3.57 1.39
CA THR A 106 -7.74 -4.16 0.81
C THR A 106 -7.69 -4.09 -0.72
N THR A 107 -8.84 -3.98 -1.39
CA THR A 107 -8.92 -3.86 -2.86
C THR A 107 -8.86 -2.40 -3.31
N ILE A 108 -9.59 -1.51 -2.66
CA ILE A 108 -9.69 -0.11 -3.06
C ILE A 108 -8.36 0.62 -2.88
N GLN A 109 -7.68 0.42 -1.76
CA GLN A 109 -6.44 1.15 -1.46
C GLN A 109 -5.34 0.93 -2.51
N PRO A 110 -4.92 -0.29 -2.88
CA PRO A 110 -3.88 -0.48 -3.90
C PRO A 110 -4.33 -0.07 -5.30
N ALA A 111 -5.61 -0.24 -5.63
CA ALA A 111 -6.14 0.19 -6.92
C ALA A 111 -6.13 1.72 -7.05
N CYS A 112 -6.57 2.45 -6.03
CA CYS A 112 -6.47 3.91 -6.00
C CYS A 112 -5.02 4.40 -6.03
N ALA A 113 -4.11 3.72 -5.31
CA ALA A 113 -2.69 4.06 -5.33
C ALA A 113 -2.08 3.88 -6.73
N ALA A 114 -2.40 2.80 -7.43
CA ALA A 114 -1.94 2.55 -8.79
C ALA A 114 -2.47 3.60 -9.78
N LEU A 115 -3.76 3.94 -9.70
CA LEU A 115 -4.37 4.96 -10.56
C LEU A 115 -3.80 6.36 -10.26
N SER A 116 -3.68 6.72 -9.00
CA SER A 116 -3.07 7.99 -8.59
C SER A 116 -1.62 8.09 -9.04
N GLY A 117 -0.84 7.01 -8.91
CA GLY A 117 0.53 6.94 -9.40
C GLY A 117 0.62 7.15 -10.91
N LEU A 118 -0.27 6.53 -11.68
CA LEU A 118 -0.33 6.71 -13.15
C LEU A 118 -0.64 8.16 -13.53
N VAL A 119 -1.62 8.78 -12.86
CA VAL A 119 -2.01 10.18 -13.10
C VAL A 119 -0.88 11.13 -12.69
N LEU A 120 -0.30 10.97 -11.51
CA LEU A 120 0.80 11.83 -11.02
C LEU A 120 2.05 11.70 -11.89
N ALA A 121 2.42 10.49 -12.33
CA ALA A 121 3.53 10.30 -13.24
C ALA A 121 3.31 11.04 -14.57
N SER A 122 2.10 10.99 -15.10
CA SER A 122 1.75 11.72 -16.31
C SER A 122 1.77 13.23 -16.14
N LEU A 123 1.25 13.74 -15.02
CA LEU A 123 1.12 15.18 -14.77
C LEU A 123 2.43 15.83 -14.26
N ILE A 124 3.13 15.18 -13.34
CA ILE A 124 4.30 15.76 -12.67
C ILE A 124 5.59 15.45 -13.43
N LEU A 125 5.76 14.19 -13.84
CA LEU A 125 6.96 13.77 -14.58
C LEU A 125 6.84 13.99 -16.09
N HIS A 126 5.64 14.39 -16.59
CA HIS A 126 5.35 14.54 -18.02
C HIS A 126 5.66 13.27 -18.84
N GLU A 127 5.63 12.10 -18.18
CA GLU A 127 5.80 10.81 -18.86
C GLU A 127 4.53 10.48 -19.64
N LYS A 128 4.69 10.14 -20.92
CA LYS A 128 3.57 9.64 -21.72
C LYS A 128 3.27 8.20 -21.30
N PRO A 129 2.08 7.92 -20.74
CA PRO A 129 1.75 6.56 -20.35
C PRO A 129 1.72 5.63 -21.56
N THR A 130 2.32 4.47 -21.44
CA THR A 130 2.25 3.43 -22.48
C THR A 130 0.81 2.94 -22.62
N ILE A 131 0.41 2.55 -23.82
CA ILE A 131 -0.95 2.04 -24.09
C ILE A 131 -1.35 0.90 -23.14
N GLN A 132 -0.41 0.05 -22.76
CA GLN A 132 -0.63 -1.02 -21.78
C GLN A 132 -0.98 -0.48 -20.37
N ARG A 133 -0.34 0.63 -19.95
CA ARG A 133 -0.66 1.30 -18.68
C ARG A 133 -2.04 1.95 -18.71
N ILE A 134 -2.44 2.51 -19.85
CA ILE A 134 -3.77 3.10 -20.05
C ILE A 134 -4.84 2.00 -19.97
N ILE A 135 -4.65 0.90 -20.69
CA ILE A 135 -5.57 -0.25 -20.67
C ILE A 135 -5.67 -0.83 -19.26
N GLY A 136 -4.54 -1.06 -18.58
CA GLY A 136 -4.53 -1.54 -17.19
C GLY A 136 -5.26 -0.58 -16.23
N GLY A 137 -5.05 0.73 -16.37
CA GLY A 137 -5.77 1.75 -15.61
C GLY A 137 -7.28 1.73 -15.88
N ALA A 138 -7.70 1.61 -17.15
CA ALA A 138 -9.11 1.50 -17.51
C ALA A 138 -9.77 0.24 -16.90
N ILE A 139 -9.10 -0.90 -16.94
CA ILE A 139 -9.57 -2.14 -16.30
C ILE A 139 -9.72 -1.95 -14.79
N LEU A 140 -8.76 -1.29 -14.12
CA LEU A 140 -8.84 -0.98 -12.70
C LEU A 140 -10.03 -0.07 -12.37
N VAL A 141 -10.29 0.96 -13.17
CA VAL A 141 -11.44 1.85 -13.00
C VAL A 141 -12.75 1.08 -13.12
N VAL A 142 -12.90 0.26 -14.17
CA VAL A 142 -14.09 -0.57 -14.37
C VAL A 142 -14.26 -1.54 -13.18
N GLY A 143 -13.20 -2.21 -12.74
CA GLY A 143 -13.22 -3.09 -11.58
C GLY A 143 -13.68 -2.38 -10.30
N LEU A 144 -13.17 -1.17 -10.03
CA LEU A 144 -13.58 -0.35 -8.90
C LEU A 144 -15.05 0.08 -8.98
N LEU A 145 -15.54 0.44 -10.16
CA LEU A 145 -16.95 0.82 -10.36
C LEU A 145 -17.89 -0.36 -10.12
N VAL A 146 -17.57 -1.54 -10.65
CA VAL A 146 -18.36 -2.76 -10.41
C VAL A 146 -18.36 -3.11 -8.93
N PHE A 147 -17.20 -3.09 -8.30
CA PHE A 147 -17.05 -3.39 -6.87
C PHE A 147 -17.76 -2.37 -5.98
N GLY A 148 -17.70 -1.10 -6.33
CA GLY A 148 -18.40 -0.02 -5.64
C GLY A 148 -19.92 -0.11 -5.79
N ALA A 149 -20.42 -0.45 -6.97
CA ALA A 149 -21.85 -0.64 -7.23
C ALA A 149 -22.41 -1.81 -6.40
N GLU A 150 -21.69 -2.92 -6.30
CA GLU A 150 -22.09 -4.06 -5.47
C GLU A 150 -22.10 -3.69 -3.97
N SER A 151 -21.14 -2.91 -3.52
CA SER A 151 -21.07 -2.41 -2.15
C SER A 151 -22.27 -1.53 -1.81
N LEU A 152 -22.64 -0.59 -2.69
CA LEU A 152 -23.81 0.27 -2.51
C LEU A 152 -25.13 -0.52 -2.52
N ALA A 153 -25.24 -1.51 -3.40
CA ALA A 153 -26.41 -2.39 -3.47
C ALA A 153 -26.59 -3.22 -2.17
N THR A 154 -25.47 -3.64 -1.57
CA THR A 154 -25.49 -4.39 -0.30
C THR A 154 -25.90 -3.52 0.88
N ILE A 155 -25.37 -2.29 0.95
CA ILE A 155 -25.74 -1.30 1.98
C ILE A 155 -27.22 -0.90 1.84
N GLY A 156 -27.69 -0.68 0.61
CA GLY A 156 -29.10 -0.36 0.34
C GLY A 156 -30.08 -1.47 0.75
N ARG A 157 -29.68 -2.73 0.57
CA ARG A 157 -30.50 -3.89 1.01
C ARG A 157 -30.53 -4.07 2.53
N ALA A 158 -29.42 -3.78 3.22
CA ALA A 158 -29.36 -3.83 4.67
C ALA A 158 -30.20 -2.73 5.33
N GLY A 159 -30.39 -1.58 4.68
CA GLY A 159 -31.24 -0.49 5.15
C GLY A 159 -32.74 -0.70 4.93
N VAL A 160 -33.14 -1.61 4.03
CA VAL A 160 -34.56 -1.89 3.71
C VAL A 160 -35.08 -3.09 4.50
N GLY A 161 -34.24 -3.89 5.14
CA GLY A 161 -34.60 -5.09 5.90
C GLY A 161 -34.65 -4.91 7.42
N GLY A 162 -34.67 -3.70 7.92
CA GLY A 162 -34.66 -3.35 9.34
C GLY A 162 -36.02 -2.73 9.79
N ASP A 163 -37.14 -3.46 9.64
CA ASP A 163 -38.39 -3.21 10.35
C ASP A 163 -38.80 -4.49 11.06
#